data_198d79b1e8e1a770ef533aa3b3add69d
#
_entry.id   198d79b1e8e1a770ef533aa3b3add69d
#
_cell.length_a   1.000
_cell.length_b   1.000
_cell.length_c   1.000
_cell.angle_alpha   90.00
_cell.angle_beta   90.00
_cell.angle_gamma   90.00
#
_symmetry.space_group_name_H-M   'P 1'
#
loop_
_entity.id
_entity.type
_entity.pdbx_description
1 polymer ?
#
loop_
_entity_poly.entity_id
_entity_poly.type
_entity_poly.pdbx_seq_one_letter_code
_entity_poly.pdbx_strand_id
1 'polypeptide(L)'
;VGSLRGVGYNILPMLVTPPYSASPVPNYYVPSLICRELPTEGVKSLVKAMGESAKLAKNAGVDIIEIHAYGGYLIDQFTSAKWNHRTDEYGGSFENRQRFLREIVEEVRKACGKDYPIAIKMTLDSVDDDERPIEEGLAIAKYLADSGLVDMIHFGRGAYSCRWRMVSSVYQPVGFDLDAAPKVREMIGDLPLMAHGKLIVV
;
A
#
# COMPACT_ATOMS: atom_id res chain seq x y z
N VAL A 1 0.85 8.59 9.30
CA VAL A 1 1.03 7.59 10.35
C VAL A 1 1.71 6.39 9.73
N GLY A 2 3.02 6.45 9.59
CA GLY A 2 3.79 5.38 9.01
C GLY A 2 3.97 4.24 10.00
N SER A 3 3.28 3.15 9.82
CA SER A 3 3.67 1.88 10.37
C SER A 3 4.36 1.09 9.28
N LEU A 4 5.60 1.36 9.13
CA LEU A 4 6.54 0.47 8.48
C LEU A 4 6.88 -0.65 9.43
N ARG A 5 6.26 -1.81 9.34
CA ARG A 5 6.88 -2.78 10.26
C ARG A 5 7.72 -2.03 11.31
N GLY A 6 7.19 -0.85 11.66
CA GLY A 6 7.68 0.02 12.65
C GLY A 6 8.75 1.03 12.34
N VAL A 7 8.88 1.55 11.18
CA VAL A 7 9.78 2.68 10.99
C VAL A 7 9.10 4.00 11.27
N GLY A 8 9.37 4.53 12.44
CA GLY A 8 9.43 5.96 12.63
C GLY A 8 10.91 6.39 12.54
N TYR A 9 11.18 7.57 12.06
CA TYR A 9 12.52 8.17 12.06
C TYR A 9 13.10 8.37 13.47
N ASN A 10 12.38 7.96 14.49
CA ASN A 10 12.76 8.11 15.87
C ASN A 10 12.71 6.73 16.56
N ILE A 11 13.85 6.08 16.67
CA ILE A 11 14.01 4.74 17.25
C ILE A 11 13.65 4.72 18.74
N LEU A 12 13.91 5.80 19.48
CA LEU A 12 13.72 5.85 20.93
C LEU A 12 12.25 5.63 21.38
N PRO A 13 11.23 6.29 20.79
CA PRO A 13 9.85 5.99 21.13
C PRO A 13 9.42 4.56 20.78
N MET A 14 10.04 3.94 19.78
CA MET A 14 9.72 2.58 19.37
C MET A 14 10.18 1.52 20.37
N LEU A 15 11.27 1.77 21.09
CA LEU A 15 11.76 0.88 22.15
C LEU A 15 10.80 0.86 23.35
N VAL A 16 10.07 1.96 23.58
CA VAL A 16 9.10 2.09 24.68
C VAL A 16 7.71 1.63 24.24
N THR A 17 7.33 1.93 23.00
CA THR A 17 6.00 1.61 22.46
C THR A 17 6.16 1.02 21.06
N PRO A 18 6.17 -0.33 20.93
CA PRO A 18 6.27 -0.98 19.64
C PRO A 18 5.18 -0.47 18.68
N PRO A 19 5.52 -0.20 17.40
CA PRO A 19 4.57 0.28 16.41
C PRO A 19 3.51 -0.78 16.08
N TYR A 20 2.43 -0.33 15.46
CA TYR A 20 1.41 -1.23 14.94
C TYR A 20 1.77 -1.78 13.57
N SER A 21 1.32 -3.00 13.30
CA SER A 21 1.36 -3.67 11.99
C SER A 21 0.07 -4.47 11.78
N ALA A 22 -0.09 -5.11 10.62
CA ALA A 22 -1.23 -5.99 10.37
C ALA A 22 -1.27 -7.15 11.35
N SER A 23 -0.10 -7.72 11.68
CA SER A 23 0.05 -8.84 12.61
C SER A 23 1.33 -8.64 13.45
N PRO A 24 1.53 -9.39 14.56
CA PRO A 24 2.76 -9.35 15.32
C PRO A 24 3.93 -9.89 14.47
N VAL A 25 4.72 -8.99 13.94
CA VAL A 25 5.89 -9.31 13.09
C VAL A 25 7.11 -8.53 13.56
N PRO A 26 8.34 -9.04 13.32
CA PRO A 26 9.55 -8.31 13.63
C PRO A 26 9.62 -6.95 12.92
N ASN A 27 10.07 -5.94 13.65
CA ASN A 27 10.42 -4.66 13.06
C ASN A 27 11.58 -4.83 12.08
N TYR A 28 11.53 -4.14 10.94
CA TYR A 28 12.58 -4.27 9.93
C TYR A 28 13.96 -3.80 10.41
N TYR A 29 14.03 -2.67 11.11
CA TYR A 29 15.30 -2.09 11.56
C TYR A 29 15.77 -2.64 12.91
N VAL A 30 14.86 -3.11 13.74
CA VAL A 30 15.13 -3.69 15.05
C VAL A 30 14.42 -5.03 15.15
N PRO A 31 14.94 -6.11 14.54
CA PRO A 31 14.23 -7.39 14.44
C PRO A 31 13.86 -8.04 15.79
N SER A 32 14.56 -7.68 16.87
CA SER A 32 14.19 -8.09 18.23
C SER A 32 12.93 -7.41 18.77
N LEU A 33 12.49 -6.32 18.16
CA LEU A 33 11.27 -5.63 18.51
C LEU A 33 10.10 -6.19 17.68
N ILE A 34 9.13 -6.80 18.33
CA ILE A 34 7.92 -7.30 17.67
C ILE A 34 6.87 -6.18 17.63
N CYS A 35 6.40 -5.88 16.43
CA CYS A 35 5.30 -4.94 16.21
C CYS A 35 4.01 -5.48 16.85
N ARG A 36 3.13 -4.57 17.27
CA ARG A 36 1.82 -4.94 17.81
C ARG A 36 0.81 -5.10 16.69
N GLU A 37 -0.07 -6.08 16.79
CA GLU A 37 -1.22 -6.15 15.91
C GLU A 37 -2.13 -4.94 16.13
N LEU A 38 -2.55 -4.28 15.04
CA LEU A 38 -3.53 -3.20 15.13
C LEU A 38 -4.90 -3.81 15.49
N PRO A 39 -5.51 -3.43 16.63
CA PRO A 39 -6.83 -3.93 17.00
C PRO A 39 -7.88 -3.63 15.92
N THR A 40 -8.87 -4.49 15.74
CA THR A 40 -9.97 -4.33 14.77
C THR A 40 -10.65 -2.96 14.87
N GLU A 41 -10.91 -2.47 16.09
CA GLU A 41 -11.48 -1.12 16.31
C GLU A 41 -10.51 -0.02 15.89
N GLY A 42 -9.20 -0.25 16.00
CA GLY A 42 -8.18 0.65 15.49
C GLY A 42 -8.18 0.72 13.96
N VAL A 43 -8.41 -0.40 13.28
CA VAL A 43 -8.56 -0.45 11.81
C VAL A 43 -9.77 0.40 11.40
N LYS A 44 -10.93 0.18 12.02
CA LYS A 44 -12.16 0.95 11.74
C LYS A 44 -11.99 2.46 12.02
N SER A 45 -11.28 2.80 13.08
CA SER A 45 -10.98 4.20 13.41
C SER A 45 -10.08 4.84 12.35
N LEU A 46 -9.09 4.12 11.82
CA LEU A 46 -8.23 4.61 10.74
C LEU A 46 -9.00 4.78 9.44
N VAL A 47 -9.89 3.86 9.08
CA VAL A 47 -10.77 4.02 7.90
C VAL A 47 -11.52 5.35 7.97
N LYS A 48 -12.18 5.62 9.10
CA LYS A 48 -12.91 6.88 9.29
C LYS A 48 -11.99 8.11 9.20
N ALA A 49 -10.83 8.07 9.86
CA ALA A 49 -9.86 9.16 9.85
C ALA A 49 -9.32 9.44 8.45
N MET A 50 -9.15 8.41 7.60
CA MET A 50 -8.74 8.58 6.20
C MET A 50 -9.79 9.32 5.39
N GLY A 51 -11.09 9.02 5.55
CA GLY A 51 -12.17 9.77 4.91
C GLY A 51 -12.22 11.23 5.36
N GLU A 52 -12.08 11.48 6.66
CA GLU A 52 -12.02 12.85 7.21
C GLU A 52 -10.82 13.64 6.66
N SER A 53 -9.66 13.02 6.59
CA SER A 53 -8.43 13.61 6.02
C SER A 53 -8.59 13.92 4.53
N ALA A 54 -9.20 13.00 3.78
CA ALA A 54 -9.48 13.19 2.37
C ALA A 54 -10.41 14.38 2.12
N LYS A 55 -11.45 14.52 2.94
CA LYS A 55 -12.37 15.68 2.87
C LYS A 55 -11.64 17.00 3.14
N LEU A 56 -10.72 17.02 4.11
CA LEU A 56 -9.92 18.21 4.40
C LEU A 56 -9.00 18.56 3.20
N ALA A 57 -8.35 17.58 2.59
CA ALA A 57 -7.52 17.77 1.41
C ALA A 57 -8.32 18.33 0.23
N LYS A 58 -9.49 17.74 -0.05
CA LYS A 58 -10.41 18.25 -1.07
C LYS A 58 -10.82 19.70 -0.82
N ASN A 59 -11.20 20.03 0.42
CA ASN A 59 -11.60 21.40 0.80
C ASN A 59 -10.44 22.41 0.68
N ALA A 60 -9.21 21.95 0.80
CA ALA A 60 -7.99 22.74 0.57
C ALA A 60 -7.64 22.92 -0.92
N GLY A 61 -8.43 22.37 -1.84
CA GLY A 61 -8.22 22.50 -3.29
C GLY A 61 -7.27 21.46 -3.88
N VAL A 62 -7.07 20.32 -3.22
CA VAL A 62 -6.31 19.19 -3.80
C VAL A 62 -7.18 18.52 -4.85
N ASP A 63 -6.64 18.26 -6.03
CA ASP A 63 -7.38 17.74 -7.19
C ASP A 63 -7.56 16.22 -7.20
N ILE A 64 -6.62 15.48 -6.59
CA ILE A 64 -6.60 14.01 -6.53
C ILE A 64 -6.05 13.53 -5.20
N ILE A 65 -6.56 12.43 -4.69
CA ILE A 65 -5.99 11.74 -3.52
C ILE A 65 -5.33 10.45 -3.96
N GLU A 66 -4.07 10.28 -3.59
CA GLU A 66 -3.37 9.01 -3.72
C GLU A 66 -3.29 8.31 -2.35
N ILE A 67 -3.89 7.12 -2.25
CA ILE A 67 -3.82 6.27 -1.06
C ILE A 67 -2.55 5.43 -1.13
N HIS A 68 -1.71 5.54 -0.10
CA HIS A 68 -0.41 4.89 -0.06
C HIS A 68 -0.51 3.46 0.51
N ALA A 69 -0.61 2.48 -0.39
CA ALA A 69 -0.62 1.05 -0.11
C ALA A 69 0.65 0.37 -0.67
N TYR A 70 1.82 0.97 -0.43
CA TYR A 70 3.09 0.60 -1.05
C TYR A 70 4.21 0.42 -0.02
N GLY A 71 5.23 -0.37 -0.38
CA GLY A 71 6.54 -0.39 0.26
C GLY A 71 6.59 -1.02 1.65
N GLY A 72 5.63 -1.87 2.02
CA GLY A 72 5.58 -2.52 3.33
C GLY A 72 5.01 -1.65 4.45
N TYR A 73 4.35 -0.50 4.12
CA TYR A 73 3.62 0.29 5.10
C TYR A 73 2.32 -0.37 5.53
N LEU A 74 1.62 0.21 6.50
CA LEU A 74 0.49 -0.44 7.17
C LEU A 74 -0.56 -1.01 6.22
N ILE A 75 -1.04 -0.22 5.25
CA ILE A 75 -2.07 -0.68 4.31
C ILE A 75 -1.53 -1.82 3.43
N ASP A 76 -0.29 -1.68 2.95
CA ASP A 76 0.37 -2.72 2.15
C ASP A 76 0.55 -4.03 2.93
N GLN A 77 0.84 -3.95 4.23
CA GLN A 77 0.94 -5.13 5.10
C GLN A 77 -0.39 -5.88 5.21
N PHE A 78 -1.52 -5.15 5.29
CA PHE A 78 -2.84 -5.79 5.33
C PHE A 78 -3.14 -6.55 4.06
N THR A 79 -2.73 -6.05 2.90
CA THR A 79 -2.98 -6.72 1.60
C THR A 79 -2.07 -7.93 1.36
N SER A 80 -0.96 -8.06 2.08
CA SER A 80 0.05 -9.10 1.88
C SER A 80 -0.29 -10.40 2.59
N ALA A 81 -0.21 -11.53 1.89
CA ALA A 81 -0.31 -12.87 2.50
C ALA A 81 0.86 -13.14 3.46
N LYS A 82 2.04 -12.55 3.19
CA LYS A 82 3.25 -12.70 4.01
C LYS A 82 3.17 -12.00 5.36
N TRP A 83 2.53 -10.82 5.42
CA TRP A 83 2.54 -9.97 6.62
C TRP A 83 1.24 -9.98 7.39
N ASN A 84 0.14 -10.41 6.76
CA ASN A 84 -1.18 -10.46 7.36
C ASN A 84 -1.54 -11.88 7.79
N HIS A 85 -1.29 -12.19 9.06
CA HIS A 85 -1.63 -13.47 9.69
C HIS A 85 -2.88 -13.37 10.57
N ARG A 86 -3.69 -12.32 10.37
CA ARG A 86 -4.91 -12.09 11.15
C ARG A 86 -5.94 -13.20 10.93
N THR A 87 -6.74 -13.44 11.96
CA THR A 87 -7.84 -14.43 11.93
C THR A 87 -9.21 -13.76 12.03
N ASP A 88 -9.25 -12.42 12.08
CA ASP A 88 -10.48 -11.64 12.05
C ASP A 88 -10.93 -11.31 10.61
N GLU A 89 -11.91 -10.42 10.47
CA GLU A 89 -12.48 -10.00 9.18
C GLU A 89 -11.49 -9.29 8.22
N TYR A 90 -10.28 -8.94 8.69
CA TYR A 90 -9.22 -8.28 7.91
C TYR A 90 -8.07 -9.23 7.52
N GLY A 91 -8.20 -10.54 7.76
CA GLY A 91 -7.17 -11.52 7.45
C GLY A 91 -7.68 -12.83 6.89
N GLY A 92 -6.78 -13.78 6.64
CA GLY A 92 -7.09 -15.09 6.06
C GLY A 92 -7.28 -15.05 4.53
N SER A 93 -8.51 -14.95 4.03
CA SER A 93 -8.78 -14.96 2.59
C SER A 93 -8.20 -13.73 1.87
N PHE A 94 -8.05 -13.84 0.55
CA PHE A 94 -7.61 -12.71 -0.28
C PHE A 94 -8.53 -11.50 -0.08
N GLU A 95 -9.84 -11.69 -0.14
CA GLU A 95 -10.84 -10.62 -0.01
C GLU A 95 -10.76 -9.94 1.35
N ASN A 96 -10.58 -10.70 2.42
CA ASN A 96 -10.43 -10.16 3.77
C ASN A 96 -9.15 -9.33 3.92
N ARG A 97 -8.04 -9.77 3.31
CA ARG A 97 -6.80 -8.99 3.30
C ARG A 97 -6.94 -7.67 2.53
N GLN A 98 -7.81 -7.61 1.51
CA GLN A 98 -8.09 -6.37 0.78
C GLN A 98 -9.10 -5.47 1.50
N ARG A 99 -9.83 -5.97 2.49
CA ARG A 99 -10.93 -5.27 3.16
C ARG A 99 -10.54 -3.90 3.70
N PHE A 100 -9.42 -3.80 4.40
CA PHE A 100 -8.96 -2.52 4.97
C PHE A 100 -8.73 -1.46 3.90
N LEU A 101 -8.03 -1.80 2.82
CA LEU A 101 -7.83 -0.88 1.69
C LEU A 101 -9.14 -0.51 1.03
N ARG A 102 -10.03 -1.48 0.80
CA ARG A 102 -11.33 -1.24 0.19
C ARG A 102 -12.19 -0.29 1.03
N GLU A 103 -12.29 -0.54 2.33
CA GLU A 103 -13.07 0.32 3.24
C GLU A 103 -12.52 1.74 3.30
N ILE A 104 -11.19 1.94 3.24
CA ILE A 104 -10.59 3.27 3.10
C ILE A 104 -11.07 3.94 1.81
N VAL A 105 -11.01 3.25 0.67
CA VAL A 105 -11.45 3.81 -0.62
C VAL A 105 -12.93 4.17 -0.58
N GLU A 106 -13.77 3.27 -0.06
CA GLU A 106 -15.21 3.50 0.12
C GLU A 106 -15.49 4.74 0.98
N GLU A 107 -14.79 4.90 2.11
CA GLU A 107 -14.97 6.04 3.00
C GLU A 107 -14.45 7.35 2.39
N VAL A 108 -13.33 7.31 1.67
CA VAL A 108 -12.82 8.46 0.90
C VAL A 108 -13.82 8.85 -0.20
N ARG A 109 -14.35 7.87 -0.93
CA ARG A 109 -15.37 8.09 -1.98
C ARG A 109 -16.63 8.73 -1.40
N LYS A 110 -17.10 8.24 -0.26
CA LYS A 110 -18.24 8.80 0.47
C LYS A 110 -17.97 10.25 0.93
N ALA A 111 -16.76 10.54 1.43
CA ALA A 111 -16.40 11.86 1.95
C ALA A 111 -16.18 12.90 0.83
N CYS A 112 -15.62 12.47 -0.32
CA CYS A 112 -15.23 13.36 -1.41
C CYS A 112 -16.19 13.37 -2.58
N GLY A 113 -17.09 12.40 -2.68
CA GLY A 113 -18.05 12.27 -3.78
C GLY A 113 -17.56 11.37 -4.92
N LYS A 114 -18.52 10.97 -5.77
CA LYS A 114 -18.30 9.95 -6.80
C LYS A 114 -17.31 10.36 -7.91
N ASP A 115 -17.21 11.64 -8.21
CA ASP A 115 -16.41 12.16 -9.33
C ASP A 115 -15.05 12.70 -8.89
N TYR A 116 -14.70 12.56 -7.58
CA TYR A 116 -13.41 13.02 -7.07
C TYR A 116 -12.34 11.94 -7.32
N PRO A 117 -11.23 12.26 -8.01
CA PRO A 117 -10.25 11.26 -8.41
C PRO A 117 -9.54 10.61 -7.23
N ILE A 118 -9.47 9.28 -7.24
CA ILE A 118 -8.77 8.46 -6.24
C ILE A 118 -7.77 7.56 -6.95
N ALA A 119 -6.50 7.71 -6.61
CA ALA A 119 -5.42 6.84 -7.04
C ALA A 119 -4.98 5.91 -5.91
N ILE A 120 -4.52 4.71 -6.25
CA ILE A 120 -3.90 3.80 -5.30
C ILE A 120 -2.45 3.57 -5.71
N LYS A 121 -1.52 3.95 -4.82
CA LYS A 121 -0.13 3.53 -4.95
C LYS A 121 0.06 2.20 -4.25
N MET A 122 0.43 1.16 -5.01
CA MET A 122 0.53 -0.21 -4.51
C MET A 122 1.88 -0.87 -4.81
N THR A 123 2.26 -1.83 -4.00
CA THR A 123 3.38 -2.73 -4.27
C THR A 123 2.93 -3.83 -5.24
N LEU A 124 3.56 -3.88 -6.42
CA LEU A 124 3.29 -4.94 -7.38
C LEU A 124 3.97 -6.24 -6.96
N ASP A 125 5.28 -6.18 -6.70
CA ASP A 125 6.07 -7.29 -6.18
C ASP A 125 7.22 -6.78 -5.30
N SER A 126 7.81 -7.66 -4.51
CA SER A 126 8.96 -7.34 -3.67
C SER A 126 10.29 -7.79 -4.26
N VAL A 127 10.31 -8.41 -5.43
CA VAL A 127 11.50 -8.97 -6.10
C VAL A 127 12.13 -10.16 -5.37
N ASP A 128 12.15 -10.13 -4.05
CA ASP A 128 12.41 -11.32 -3.25
C ASP A 128 11.10 -12.09 -3.13
N ASP A 129 11.03 -13.28 -3.71
CA ASP A 129 9.84 -14.16 -3.74
C ASP A 129 9.26 -14.44 -2.34
N ASP A 130 10.05 -14.17 -1.31
CA ASP A 130 9.66 -14.35 0.09
C ASP A 130 8.66 -13.32 0.61
N GLU A 131 8.45 -12.16 -0.05
CA GLU A 131 7.55 -11.13 0.48
C GLU A 131 6.23 -11.02 -0.30
N ARG A 132 6.28 -10.68 -1.57
CA ARG A 132 5.11 -10.61 -2.45
C ARG A 132 5.47 -11.08 -3.85
N PRO A 133 4.95 -12.22 -4.31
CA PRO A 133 5.07 -12.63 -5.70
C PRO A 133 4.27 -11.69 -6.60
N ILE A 134 4.70 -11.53 -7.86
CA ILE A 134 4.05 -10.64 -8.82
C ILE A 134 2.57 -11.01 -9.06
N GLU A 135 2.24 -12.29 -8.98
CA GLU A 135 0.88 -12.80 -9.15
C GLU A 135 -0.08 -12.24 -8.09
N GLU A 136 0.38 -12.09 -6.84
CA GLU A 136 -0.43 -11.48 -5.79
C GLU A 136 -0.65 -9.99 -6.08
N GLY A 137 0.38 -9.25 -6.50
CA GLY A 137 0.25 -7.85 -6.87
C GLY A 137 -0.67 -7.64 -8.07
N LEU A 138 -0.59 -8.49 -9.09
CA LEU A 138 -1.49 -8.46 -10.25
C LEU A 138 -2.94 -8.75 -9.85
N ALA A 139 -3.16 -9.71 -8.93
CA ALA A 139 -4.49 -10.01 -8.41
C ALA A 139 -5.08 -8.82 -7.62
N ILE A 140 -4.25 -8.10 -6.85
CA ILE A 140 -4.66 -6.88 -6.14
C ILE A 140 -5.01 -5.77 -7.14
N ALA A 141 -4.19 -5.54 -8.16
CA ALA A 141 -4.45 -4.54 -9.19
C ALA A 141 -5.79 -4.81 -9.90
N LYS A 142 -6.03 -6.07 -10.29
CA LYS A 142 -7.29 -6.50 -10.88
C LYS A 142 -8.47 -6.29 -9.94
N TYR A 143 -8.37 -6.69 -8.69
CA TYR A 143 -9.41 -6.51 -7.67
C TYR A 143 -9.79 -5.03 -7.51
N LEU A 144 -8.82 -4.13 -7.49
CA LEU A 144 -9.05 -2.69 -7.41
C LEU A 144 -9.73 -2.16 -8.67
N ALA A 145 -9.29 -2.57 -9.85
CA ALA A 145 -9.90 -2.18 -11.12
C ALA A 145 -11.35 -2.66 -11.23
N ASP A 146 -11.59 -3.93 -10.92
CA ASP A 146 -12.94 -4.53 -10.97
C ASP A 146 -13.90 -3.90 -9.96
N SER A 147 -13.41 -3.29 -8.89
CA SER A 147 -14.24 -2.62 -7.89
C SER A 147 -14.99 -1.39 -8.42
N GLY A 148 -14.46 -0.73 -9.46
CA GLY A 148 -14.98 0.53 -9.97
C GLY A 148 -14.87 1.71 -8.97
N LEU A 149 -14.13 1.54 -7.87
CA LEU A 149 -14.02 2.55 -6.81
C LEU A 149 -12.80 3.47 -6.99
N VAL A 150 -11.83 3.06 -7.82
CA VAL A 150 -10.57 3.78 -8.03
C VAL A 150 -10.49 4.30 -9.46
N ASP A 151 -9.77 5.40 -9.64
CA ASP A 151 -9.66 6.09 -10.94
C ASP A 151 -8.27 5.93 -11.55
N MET A 152 -7.29 5.45 -10.80
CA MET A 152 -5.92 5.22 -11.27
C MET A 152 -5.19 4.20 -10.38
N ILE A 153 -4.39 3.35 -11.00
CA ILE A 153 -3.40 2.51 -10.32
C ILE A 153 -2.00 3.11 -10.54
N HIS A 154 -1.29 3.32 -9.44
CA HIS A 154 0.12 3.68 -9.42
C HIS A 154 0.88 2.49 -8.84
N PHE A 155 1.59 1.73 -9.65
CA PHE A 155 2.38 0.63 -9.13
C PHE A 155 3.84 1.00 -8.95
N GLY A 156 4.44 0.39 -7.96
CA GLY A 156 5.88 0.36 -7.77
C GLY A 156 6.31 -1.04 -7.37
N ARG A 157 7.60 -1.30 -7.46
CA ARG A 157 8.18 -2.59 -7.11
C ARG A 157 9.13 -2.42 -5.91
N GLY A 158 9.29 -3.49 -5.15
CA GLY A 158 10.18 -3.49 -4.01
C GLY A 158 9.50 -3.21 -2.67
N ALA A 159 10.17 -3.68 -1.64
CA ALA A 159 9.85 -3.46 -0.24
C ALA A 159 11.14 -3.10 0.52
N TYR A 160 11.06 -2.95 1.84
CA TYR A 160 12.26 -2.60 2.63
C TYR A 160 13.37 -3.65 2.56
N SER A 161 13.05 -4.92 2.40
CA SER A 161 13.99 -6.02 2.17
C SER A 161 14.80 -5.84 0.88
N CYS A 162 14.19 -5.26 -0.15
CA CYS A 162 14.81 -4.95 -1.44
C CYS A 162 14.78 -3.44 -1.73
N ARG A 163 15.25 -2.64 -0.79
CA ARG A 163 15.18 -1.17 -0.84
C ARG A 163 15.83 -0.58 -2.10
N TRP A 164 16.83 -1.25 -2.67
CA TRP A 164 17.45 -0.86 -3.93
C TRP A 164 16.45 -0.82 -5.11
N ARG A 165 15.36 -1.57 -5.00
CA ARG A 165 14.26 -1.56 -5.98
C ARG A 165 13.32 -0.38 -5.75
N MET A 166 13.02 -0.05 -4.49
CA MET A 166 12.17 1.08 -4.15
C MET A 166 12.79 2.42 -4.51
N VAL A 167 14.11 2.53 -4.33
CA VAL A 167 14.89 3.77 -4.56
C VAL A 167 15.99 3.47 -5.57
N SER A 168 15.73 3.84 -6.82
CA SER A 168 16.63 3.60 -7.93
C SER A 168 17.98 4.27 -7.74
N SER A 169 19.06 3.50 -7.83
CA SER A 169 20.42 4.02 -7.82
C SER A 169 20.84 4.51 -9.23
N VAL A 170 21.96 5.21 -9.30
CA VAL A 170 22.55 5.63 -10.58
C VAL A 170 22.98 4.46 -11.47
N TYR A 171 23.24 3.30 -10.87
CA TYR A 171 23.71 2.09 -11.57
C TYR A 171 22.59 1.26 -12.19
N GLN A 172 21.34 1.52 -11.84
CA GLN A 172 20.21 0.79 -12.42
C GLN A 172 19.84 1.35 -13.79
N PRO A 173 19.36 0.50 -14.72
CA PRO A 173 18.87 0.98 -16.01
C PRO A 173 17.73 1.98 -15.87
N VAL A 174 17.59 2.85 -16.85
CA VAL A 174 16.43 3.74 -16.97
C VAL A 174 15.18 2.89 -17.21
N GLY A 175 14.08 3.20 -16.49
CA GLY A 175 12.80 2.54 -16.67
C GLY A 175 12.77 1.06 -16.25
N PHE A 176 13.68 0.62 -15.38
CA PHE A 176 13.83 -0.80 -15.01
C PHE A 176 12.59 -1.44 -14.36
N ASP A 177 11.61 -0.64 -13.91
CA ASP A 177 10.32 -1.14 -13.38
C ASP A 177 9.23 -1.21 -14.46
N LEU A 178 9.47 -0.62 -15.64
CA LEU A 178 8.46 -0.55 -16.70
C LEU A 178 8.21 -1.89 -17.40
N ASP A 179 9.10 -2.87 -17.24
CA ASP A 179 8.93 -4.23 -17.77
C ASP A 179 7.65 -4.92 -17.26
N ALA A 180 7.17 -4.51 -16.09
CA ALA A 180 5.93 -5.03 -15.51
C ALA A 180 4.65 -4.30 -16.02
N ALA A 181 4.78 -3.12 -16.62
CA ALA A 181 3.63 -2.31 -17.02
C ALA A 181 2.68 -3.05 -18.01
N PRO A 182 3.14 -3.81 -19.01
CA PRO A 182 2.25 -4.58 -19.88
C PRO A 182 1.39 -5.60 -19.10
N LYS A 183 1.97 -6.29 -18.11
CA LYS A 183 1.25 -7.27 -17.29
C LYS A 183 0.17 -6.60 -16.43
N VAL A 184 0.49 -5.44 -15.84
CA VAL A 184 -0.49 -4.67 -15.07
C VAL A 184 -1.60 -4.16 -15.98
N ARG A 185 -1.26 -3.64 -17.17
CA ARG A 185 -2.23 -3.17 -18.17
C ARG A 185 -3.23 -4.25 -18.56
N GLU A 186 -2.76 -5.49 -18.75
CA GLU A 186 -3.62 -6.64 -19.05
C GLU A 186 -4.66 -6.89 -17.94
N MET A 187 -4.27 -6.68 -16.67
CA MET A 187 -5.17 -6.90 -15.52
C MET A 187 -6.20 -5.78 -15.33
N ILE A 188 -5.84 -4.53 -15.60
CA ILE A 188 -6.66 -3.36 -15.26
C ILE A 188 -7.41 -2.72 -16.45
N GLY A 189 -7.19 -3.23 -17.68
CA GLY A 189 -7.84 -2.71 -18.89
C GLY A 189 -7.47 -1.25 -19.15
N ASP A 190 -8.47 -0.39 -19.37
CA ASP A 190 -8.29 1.03 -19.71
C ASP A 190 -8.13 1.95 -18.50
N LEU A 191 -8.15 1.41 -17.27
CA LEU A 191 -7.94 2.21 -16.07
C LEU A 191 -6.58 2.92 -16.14
N PRO A 192 -6.49 4.24 -15.88
CA PRO A 192 -5.24 4.98 -15.86
C PRO A 192 -4.15 4.28 -15.03
N LEU A 193 -2.96 4.18 -15.62
CA LEU A 193 -1.80 3.49 -15.03
C LEU A 193 -0.64 4.44 -14.91
N MET A 194 -0.07 4.52 -13.70
CA MET A 194 1.19 5.21 -13.42
C MET A 194 2.23 4.20 -12.94
N ALA A 195 3.46 4.39 -13.37
CA ALA A 195 4.64 3.70 -12.86
C ALA A 195 5.69 4.73 -12.45
N HIS A 196 6.54 4.38 -11.50
CA HIS A 196 7.70 5.19 -11.13
C HIS A 196 8.97 4.33 -11.15
N GLY A 197 10.12 4.98 -11.17
CA GLY A 197 11.43 4.33 -11.16
C GLY A 197 12.31 4.92 -12.27
N LYS A 198 13.34 5.63 -11.90
CA LYS A 198 14.40 6.19 -12.77
C LYS A 198 13.95 6.46 -14.23
N LEU A 199 12.91 7.26 -14.39
CA LEU A 199 12.46 7.73 -15.70
C LEU A 199 13.28 8.96 -16.08
N ILE A 200 13.86 8.95 -17.30
CA ILE A 200 14.53 10.11 -17.88
C ILE A 200 13.72 10.51 -19.10
N VAL A 201 13.25 11.75 -19.10
CA VAL A 201 12.70 12.36 -20.33
C VAL A 201 13.91 12.87 -21.13
N VAL A 202 14.09 12.32 -22.33
CA VAL A 202 15.09 12.77 -23.29
C VAL A 202 14.44 13.78 -24.23
#